data_4b8331fc820b0c7bbbb0b985287ee8da
#
_entry.id   4b8331fc820b0c7bbbb0b985287ee8da
#
_cell.length_a   1.000
_cell.length_b   1.000
_cell.length_c   1.000
_cell.angle_alpha   90.00
_cell.angle_beta   90.00
_cell.angle_gamma   90.00
#
_symmetry.space_group_name_H-M   'P 1'
#
loop_
_entity.id
_entity.type
_entity.pdbx_description
1 polymer ?
#
loop_
_entity_poly.entity_id
_entity_poly.type
_entity_poly.pdbx_seq_one_letter_code
_entity_poly.pdbx_strand_id
1 'polypeptide(L)'
;MQTTHEILVRTKAASRALASVGQADKERLLLCMADSLLAHEGDILAANARDMAASAGIITPVMADRLLLTDKRIAGMAQGVRDVAHLPDPVGEVLSEVTRPNGMVIRKVRVPFGLIAIIYESRPNVTSDAVALALRSGNACVLR
;
A
#
# COMPACT_ATOMS: atom_id res chain seq x y z
N MET A 1 -2.82 17.72 -16.89
CA MET A 1 -2.78 16.29 -16.52
C MET A 1 -1.31 15.92 -16.36
N GLN A 2 -0.90 15.30 -15.21
CA GLN A 2 0.49 14.90 -15.04
C GLN A 2 0.81 13.70 -15.93
N THR A 3 2.00 13.72 -16.53
CA THR A 3 2.49 12.58 -17.31
C THR A 3 2.91 11.43 -16.39
N THR A 4 2.94 10.20 -16.89
CA THR A 4 3.45 9.03 -16.15
C THR A 4 4.88 9.27 -15.67
N HIS A 5 5.71 9.91 -16.49
CA HIS A 5 7.10 10.24 -16.13
C HIS A 5 7.17 11.18 -14.91
N GLU A 6 6.38 12.25 -14.90
CA GLU A 6 6.34 13.19 -13.77
C GLU A 6 5.87 12.52 -12.48
N ILE A 7 4.88 11.63 -12.56
CA ILE A 7 4.41 10.84 -11.41
C ILE A 7 5.54 9.97 -10.87
N LEU A 8 6.24 9.24 -11.73
CA LEU A 8 7.35 8.35 -11.34
C LEU A 8 8.49 9.13 -10.69
N VAL A 9 8.90 10.25 -11.28
CA VAL A 9 9.98 11.09 -10.74
C VAL A 9 9.62 11.62 -9.35
N ARG A 10 8.39 12.14 -9.18
CA ARG A 10 7.91 12.65 -7.91
C ARG A 10 7.80 11.54 -6.84
N THR A 11 7.27 10.38 -7.22
CA THR A 11 7.13 9.23 -6.30
C THR A 11 8.51 8.68 -5.91
N LYS A 12 9.47 8.65 -6.84
CA LYS A 12 10.85 8.26 -6.55
C LYS A 12 11.51 9.24 -5.57
N ALA A 13 11.28 10.53 -5.71
CA ALA A 13 11.78 11.52 -4.75
C ALA A 13 11.19 11.31 -3.35
N ALA A 14 9.86 11.07 -3.25
CA ALA A 14 9.15 10.80 -2.00
C ALA A 14 9.63 9.52 -1.31
N SER A 15 10.09 8.50 -2.04
CA SER A 15 10.56 7.24 -1.47
C SER A 15 11.75 7.42 -0.51
N ARG A 16 12.56 8.47 -0.72
CA ARG A 16 13.70 8.78 0.17
C ARG A 16 13.24 9.24 1.55
N ALA A 17 12.17 10.02 1.62
CA ALA A 17 11.57 10.44 2.89
C ALA A 17 10.95 9.24 3.62
N LEU A 18 10.26 8.35 2.91
CA LEU A 18 9.65 7.15 3.49
C LEU A 18 10.68 6.19 4.09
N ALA A 19 11.86 6.08 3.52
CA ALA A 19 12.92 5.21 4.04
C ALA A 19 13.40 5.60 5.45
N SER A 20 13.19 6.85 5.86
CA SER A 20 13.55 7.38 7.20
C SER A 20 12.39 7.44 8.19
N VAL A 21 11.17 7.08 7.76
CA VAL A 21 9.98 7.07 8.64
C VAL A 21 10.09 5.91 9.63
N GLY A 22 9.99 6.21 10.92
CA GLY A 22 10.06 5.22 11.99
C GLY A 22 8.80 4.35 12.08
N GLN A 23 8.92 3.21 12.78
CA GLN A 23 7.84 2.24 12.95
C GLN A 23 6.55 2.88 13.51
N ALA A 24 6.65 3.68 14.57
CA ALA A 24 5.50 4.32 15.20
C ALA A 24 4.75 5.28 14.27
N ASP A 25 5.49 6.01 13.43
CA ASP A 25 4.88 6.92 12.45
C ASP A 25 4.20 6.16 11.31
N LYS A 26 4.80 5.06 10.84
CA LYS A 26 4.17 4.17 9.84
C LYS A 26 2.86 3.58 10.39
N GLU A 27 2.87 3.10 11.63
CA GLU A 27 1.69 2.57 12.30
C GLU A 27 0.59 3.63 12.40
N ARG A 28 0.91 4.83 12.89
CA ARG A 28 -0.04 5.94 12.98
C ARG A 28 -0.62 6.33 11.61
N LEU A 29 0.21 6.38 10.57
CA LEU A 29 -0.24 6.70 9.21
C LEU A 29 -1.20 5.64 8.67
N LEU A 30 -0.93 4.35 8.91
CA LEU A 30 -1.79 3.25 8.50
C LEU A 30 -3.13 3.27 9.25
N LEU A 31 -3.12 3.51 10.55
CA LEU A 31 -4.36 3.65 11.32
C LEU A 31 -5.20 4.84 10.83
N CYS A 32 -4.57 5.99 10.56
CA CYS A 32 -5.24 7.14 9.96
C CYS A 32 -5.82 6.82 8.57
N MET A 33 -5.11 6.04 7.75
CA MET A 33 -5.60 5.58 6.45
C MET A 33 -6.83 4.67 6.60
N ALA A 34 -6.83 3.74 7.56
CA ALA A 34 -7.97 2.87 7.83
C ALA A 34 -9.22 3.68 8.26
N ASP A 35 -9.04 4.67 9.14
CA ASP A 35 -10.11 5.54 9.60
C ASP A 35 -10.64 6.43 8.46
N SER A 36 -9.75 6.90 7.57
CA SER A 36 -10.13 7.67 6.40
C SER A 36 -10.96 6.86 5.40
N LEU A 37 -10.68 5.55 5.22
CA LEU A 37 -11.51 4.67 4.38
C LEU A 37 -12.94 4.61 4.87
N LEU A 38 -13.14 4.48 6.19
CA LEU A 38 -14.48 4.45 6.79
C LEU A 38 -15.17 5.82 6.75
N ALA A 39 -14.43 6.89 7.00
CA ALA A 39 -14.97 8.25 6.97
C ALA A 39 -15.48 8.67 5.58
N HIS A 40 -14.88 8.12 4.50
CA HIS A 40 -15.25 8.40 3.12
C HIS A 40 -16.01 7.25 2.44
N GLU A 41 -16.57 6.34 3.23
CA GLU A 41 -17.30 5.16 2.72
C GLU A 41 -18.38 5.53 1.69
N GLY A 42 -19.20 6.54 1.99
CA GLY A 42 -20.27 6.98 1.11
C GLY A 42 -19.75 7.47 -0.26
N ASP A 43 -18.66 8.23 -0.28
CA ASP A 43 -18.05 8.72 -1.51
C ASP A 43 -17.46 7.59 -2.34
N ILE A 44 -16.82 6.62 -1.67
CA ILE A 44 -16.24 5.43 -2.30
C ILE A 44 -17.34 4.57 -2.93
N LEU A 45 -18.45 4.31 -2.21
CA LEU A 45 -19.59 3.55 -2.71
C LEU A 45 -20.26 4.25 -3.90
N ALA A 46 -20.42 5.58 -3.83
CA ALA A 46 -20.99 6.36 -4.94
C ALA A 46 -20.09 6.32 -6.18
N ALA A 47 -18.77 6.36 -6.02
CA ALA A 47 -17.83 6.20 -7.14
C ALA A 47 -17.91 4.79 -7.72
N ASN A 48 -17.91 3.75 -6.86
CA ASN A 48 -18.00 2.36 -7.27
C ASN A 48 -19.31 2.04 -8.01
N ALA A 49 -20.43 2.64 -7.59
CA ALA A 49 -21.71 2.48 -8.30
C ALA A 49 -21.64 3.02 -9.74
N ARG A 50 -20.93 4.13 -9.96
CA ARG A 50 -20.70 4.66 -11.33
C ARG A 50 -19.85 3.72 -12.16
N ASP A 51 -18.79 3.15 -11.57
CA ASP A 51 -17.91 2.19 -12.26
C ASP A 51 -18.66 0.90 -12.61
N MET A 52 -19.50 0.40 -11.71
CA MET A 52 -20.36 -0.76 -11.93
C MET A 52 -21.34 -0.51 -13.09
N ALA A 53 -21.98 0.67 -13.12
CA ALA A 53 -22.89 1.03 -14.20
C ALA A 53 -22.17 1.16 -15.54
N ALA A 54 -20.99 1.77 -15.58
CA ALA A 54 -20.17 1.91 -16.78
C ALA A 54 -19.65 0.58 -17.32
N SER A 55 -19.46 -0.41 -16.43
CA SER A 55 -18.94 -1.74 -16.78
C SER A 55 -20.04 -2.75 -17.16
N ALA A 56 -21.32 -2.38 -17.02
CA ALA A 56 -22.45 -3.27 -17.28
C ALA A 56 -22.46 -3.77 -18.74
N GLY A 57 -22.51 -5.09 -18.91
CA GLY A 57 -22.45 -5.73 -20.23
C GLY A 57 -21.07 -5.78 -20.89
N ILE A 58 -20.03 -5.20 -20.26
CA ILE A 58 -18.66 -5.18 -20.79
C ILE A 58 -17.81 -6.24 -20.10
N ILE A 59 -17.94 -6.40 -18.77
CA ILE A 59 -17.16 -7.33 -17.98
C ILE A 59 -17.97 -8.58 -17.62
N THR A 60 -17.25 -9.67 -17.32
CA THR A 60 -17.89 -10.93 -16.88
C THR A 60 -18.51 -10.79 -15.48
N PRO A 61 -19.51 -11.64 -15.12
CA PRO A 61 -20.07 -11.62 -13.77
C PRO A 61 -19.04 -11.78 -12.66
N VAL A 62 -17.99 -12.57 -12.89
CA VAL A 62 -16.89 -12.77 -11.93
C VAL A 62 -16.07 -11.49 -11.75
N MET A 63 -15.82 -10.75 -12.83
CA MET A 63 -15.12 -9.45 -12.76
C MET A 63 -16.01 -8.39 -12.09
N ALA A 64 -17.32 -8.42 -12.37
CA ALA A 64 -18.28 -7.52 -11.74
C ALA A 64 -18.33 -7.74 -10.21
N ASP A 65 -18.36 -8.99 -9.74
CA ASP A 65 -18.26 -9.27 -8.29
C ASP A 65 -16.96 -8.78 -7.66
N ARG A 66 -15.85 -8.90 -8.38
CA ARG A 66 -14.55 -8.39 -7.90
C ARG A 66 -14.49 -6.85 -7.86
N LEU A 67 -15.18 -6.18 -8.77
CA LEU A 67 -15.24 -4.71 -8.83
C LEU A 67 -16.18 -4.14 -7.78
N LEU A 68 -17.26 -4.84 -7.44
CA LEU A 68 -18.30 -4.39 -6.53
C LEU A 68 -17.72 -4.13 -5.13
N LEU A 69 -17.96 -2.94 -4.59
CA LEU A 69 -17.77 -2.62 -3.18
C LEU A 69 -19.11 -2.61 -2.44
N THR A 70 -19.04 -2.96 -1.17
CA THR A 70 -20.14 -2.88 -0.20
C THR A 70 -19.58 -2.35 1.11
N ASP A 71 -20.44 -1.88 2.02
CA ASP A 71 -20.05 -1.44 3.37
C ASP A 71 -19.16 -2.49 4.05
N LYS A 72 -19.57 -3.76 3.97
CA LYS A 72 -18.80 -4.88 4.52
C LYS A 72 -17.40 -5.02 3.88
N ARG A 73 -17.31 -4.82 2.56
CA ARG A 73 -16.01 -4.90 1.85
C ARG A 73 -15.10 -3.73 2.23
N ILE A 74 -15.65 -2.52 2.37
CA ILE A 74 -14.88 -1.34 2.81
C ILE A 74 -14.43 -1.51 4.27
N ALA A 75 -15.30 -1.98 5.15
CA ALA A 75 -14.92 -2.33 6.52
C ALA A 75 -13.79 -3.38 6.57
N GLY A 76 -13.86 -4.40 5.68
CA GLY A 76 -12.80 -5.39 5.52
C GLY A 76 -11.48 -4.80 5.04
N MET A 77 -11.52 -3.83 4.09
CA MET A 77 -10.33 -3.09 3.63
C MET A 77 -9.70 -2.30 4.79
N ALA A 78 -10.50 -1.57 5.56
CA ALA A 78 -10.02 -0.83 6.72
C ALA A 78 -9.40 -1.76 7.78
N GLN A 79 -10.01 -2.92 8.02
CA GLN A 79 -9.46 -3.92 8.94
C GLN A 79 -8.13 -4.47 8.42
N GLY A 80 -8.03 -4.82 7.13
CA GLY A 80 -6.77 -5.27 6.52
C GLY A 80 -5.64 -4.25 6.66
N VAL A 81 -5.93 -2.96 6.51
CA VAL A 81 -4.95 -1.89 6.76
C VAL A 81 -4.53 -1.84 8.22
N ARG A 82 -5.46 -2.01 9.18
CA ARG A 82 -5.13 -2.10 10.61
C ARG A 82 -4.27 -3.31 10.94
N ASP A 83 -4.57 -4.45 10.32
CA ASP A 83 -3.76 -5.67 10.49
C ASP A 83 -2.32 -5.44 10.02
N VAL A 84 -2.14 -4.79 8.87
CA VAL A 84 -0.82 -4.39 8.36
C VAL A 84 -0.12 -3.41 9.30
N ALA A 85 -0.85 -2.48 9.94
CA ALA A 85 -0.29 -1.54 10.90
C ALA A 85 0.37 -2.23 12.09
N HIS A 86 -0.16 -3.38 12.51
CA HIS A 86 0.37 -4.15 13.65
C HIS A 86 1.46 -5.17 13.26
N LEU A 87 1.76 -5.35 11.98
CA LEU A 87 2.88 -6.21 11.56
C LEU A 87 4.22 -5.66 12.05
N PRO A 88 5.23 -6.49 12.30
CA PRO A 88 6.59 -6.04 12.54
C PRO A 88 7.11 -5.16 11.40
N ASP A 89 7.89 -4.13 11.71
CA ASP A 89 8.56 -3.32 10.68
C ASP A 89 9.75 -4.12 10.12
N PRO A 90 9.77 -4.46 8.83
CA PRO A 90 10.88 -5.21 8.27
C PRO A 90 12.12 -4.35 8.02
N VAL A 91 12.00 -3.02 8.03
CA VAL A 91 13.11 -2.11 7.73
C VAL A 91 14.10 -2.07 8.88
N GLY A 92 15.36 -2.34 8.60
CA GLY A 92 16.41 -2.39 9.62
C GLY A 92 16.58 -3.74 10.31
N GLU A 93 15.76 -4.74 10.01
CA GLU A 93 15.92 -6.09 10.55
C GLU A 93 17.27 -6.70 10.16
N VAL A 94 18.04 -7.14 11.15
CA VAL A 94 19.33 -7.81 10.94
C VAL A 94 19.09 -9.29 10.69
N LEU A 95 19.33 -9.75 9.46
CA LEU A 95 19.15 -11.14 9.03
C LEU A 95 20.33 -12.03 9.42
N SER A 96 21.53 -11.47 9.48
CA SER A 96 22.73 -12.16 9.93
C SER A 96 23.80 -11.16 10.34
N GLU A 97 24.64 -11.55 11.29
CA GLU A 97 25.81 -10.80 11.73
C GLU A 97 27.01 -11.75 11.85
N VAL A 98 28.16 -11.32 11.34
CA VAL A 98 29.41 -12.10 11.39
C VAL A 98 30.56 -11.17 11.80
N THR A 99 31.30 -11.53 12.84
CA THR A 99 32.54 -10.86 13.22
C THR A 99 33.73 -11.56 12.57
N ARG A 100 34.57 -10.80 11.88
CA ARG A 100 35.79 -11.29 11.25
C ARG A 100 36.97 -11.32 12.24
N PRO A 101 38.06 -12.09 11.97
CA PRO A 101 39.21 -12.18 12.87
C PRO A 101 39.89 -10.81 13.18
N ASN A 102 39.74 -9.83 12.29
CA ASN A 102 40.23 -8.47 12.48
C ASN A 102 39.30 -7.56 13.29
N GLY A 103 38.22 -8.11 13.87
CA GLY A 103 37.24 -7.36 14.65
C GLY A 103 36.13 -6.66 13.83
N MET A 104 36.17 -6.72 12.49
CA MET A 104 35.13 -6.11 11.65
C MET A 104 33.80 -6.87 11.75
N VAL A 105 32.72 -6.14 12.04
CA VAL A 105 31.37 -6.69 12.12
C VAL A 105 30.64 -6.44 10.77
N ILE A 106 30.18 -7.50 10.15
CA ILE A 106 29.41 -7.47 8.90
C ILE A 106 27.97 -7.85 9.22
N ARG A 107 27.01 -6.98 8.88
CA ARG A 107 25.57 -7.21 9.05
C ARG A 107 24.84 -7.27 7.72
N LYS A 108 23.97 -8.25 7.55
CA LYS A 108 22.99 -8.29 6.46
C LYS A 108 21.68 -7.73 6.99
N VAL A 109 21.26 -6.58 6.44
CA VAL A 109 20.11 -5.82 6.96
C VAL A 109 19.07 -5.68 5.85
N ARG A 110 17.77 -5.77 6.20
CA ARG A 110 16.66 -5.47 5.29
C ARG A 110 16.54 -3.97 5.05
N VAL A 111 16.40 -3.59 3.78
CA VAL A 111 16.21 -2.19 3.35
C VAL A 111 15.03 -2.11 2.37
N PRO A 112 14.33 -0.95 2.28
CA PRO A 112 13.29 -0.74 1.28
C PRO A 112 13.82 -0.83 -0.15
N PHE A 113 13.00 -1.30 -1.10
CA PHE A 113 13.29 -1.19 -2.54
C PHE A 113 13.29 0.27 -3.04
N GLY A 114 12.52 1.12 -2.37
CA GLY A 114 12.33 2.53 -2.66
C GLY A 114 11.02 2.80 -3.40
N LEU A 115 10.93 2.49 -4.68
CA LEU A 115 9.71 2.66 -5.49
C LEU A 115 9.25 1.33 -6.07
N ILE A 116 7.98 0.99 -5.85
CA ILE A 116 7.32 -0.21 -6.37
C ILE A 116 6.20 0.22 -7.32
N ALA A 117 6.14 -0.36 -8.51
CA ALA A 117 5.01 -0.22 -9.42
C ALA A 117 4.13 -1.47 -9.31
N ILE A 118 2.82 -1.27 -9.12
CA ILE A 118 1.85 -2.36 -8.99
C ILE A 118 0.77 -2.13 -10.04
N ILE A 119 0.61 -3.12 -10.92
CA ILE A 119 -0.40 -3.11 -11.99
C ILE A 119 -1.43 -4.17 -11.65
N TYR A 120 -2.71 -3.76 -11.60
CA TYR A 120 -3.82 -4.66 -11.26
C TYR A 120 -5.09 -4.23 -11.99
N GLU A 121 -6.08 -5.09 -12.00
CA GLU A 121 -7.33 -4.90 -12.74
C GLU A 121 -8.53 -5.25 -11.86
N SER A 122 -9.58 -4.42 -11.94
CA SER A 122 -10.92 -4.68 -11.38
C SER A 122 -10.96 -5.14 -9.92
N ARG A 123 -10.06 -4.62 -9.06
CA ARG A 123 -10.00 -4.98 -7.64
C ARG A 123 -9.75 -3.76 -6.77
N PRO A 124 -10.79 -3.03 -6.37
CA PRO A 124 -10.63 -1.80 -5.57
C PRO A 124 -9.88 -2.01 -4.25
N ASN A 125 -10.05 -3.16 -3.58
CA ASN A 125 -9.35 -3.50 -2.35
C ASN A 125 -7.82 -3.59 -2.52
N VAL A 126 -7.33 -3.98 -3.71
CA VAL A 126 -5.88 -4.05 -3.98
C VAL A 126 -5.22 -2.68 -3.81
N THR A 127 -5.95 -1.59 -4.07
CA THR A 127 -5.45 -0.22 -3.85
C THR A 127 -5.03 0.00 -2.40
N SER A 128 -5.91 -0.33 -1.43
CA SER A 128 -5.62 -0.16 0.00
C SER A 128 -4.53 -1.13 0.48
N ASP A 129 -4.61 -2.39 0.06
CA ASP A 129 -3.66 -3.43 0.47
C ASP A 129 -2.24 -3.10 -0.03
N ALA A 130 -2.12 -2.72 -1.30
CA ALA A 130 -0.85 -2.38 -1.92
C ALA A 130 -0.18 -1.16 -1.27
N VAL A 131 -0.96 -0.10 -0.99
CA VAL A 131 -0.46 1.11 -0.32
C VAL A 131 -0.04 0.78 1.12
N ALA A 132 -0.84 0.01 1.85
CA ALA A 132 -0.55 -0.35 3.23
C ALA A 132 0.75 -1.16 3.34
N LEU A 133 0.92 -2.20 2.52
CA LEU A 133 2.13 -3.04 2.51
C LEU A 133 3.36 -2.26 2.05
N ALA A 134 3.22 -1.40 1.03
CA ALA A 134 4.31 -0.55 0.58
C ALA A 134 4.76 0.41 1.70
N LEU A 135 3.82 1.11 2.33
CA LEU A 135 4.11 2.05 3.42
C LEU A 135 4.76 1.33 4.61
N ARG A 136 4.22 0.17 5.03
CA ARG A 136 4.78 -0.61 6.15
C ARG A 136 6.22 -1.03 5.89
N SER A 137 6.54 -1.41 4.67
CA SER A 137 7.90 -1.80 4.24
C SER A 137 8.80 -0.64 3.81
N GLY A 138 8.38 0.62 4.06
CA GLY A 138 9.18 1.83 3.78
C GLY A 138 9.32 2.16 2.31
N ASN A 139 8.41 1.67 1.46
CA ASN A 139 8.42 1.89 0.02
C ASN A 139 7.35 2.89 -0.40
N ALA A 140 7.66 3.74 -1.39
CA ALA A 140 6.66 4.43 -2.16
C ALA A 140 6.09 3.49 -3.25
N CYS A 141 4.83 3.68 -3.64
CA CYS A 141 4.23 2.90 -4.71
C CYS A 141 3.53 3.77 -5.75
N VAL A 142 3.51 3.29 -6.98
CA VAL A 142 2.67 3.77 -8.07
C VAL A 142 1.72 2.65 -8.44
N LEU A 143 0.43 2.98 -8.48
CA LEU A 143 -0.64 2.04 -8.79
C LEU A 143 -1.20 2.32 -10.19
N ARG A 144 -1.51 1.26 -10.94
CA ARG A 144 -2.13 1.35 -12.26
C ARG A 144 -3.04 0.15 -12.52
#